data_526df878ee880f8196b2997fba32f0bb
#
_entry.id   526df878ee880f8196b2997fba32f0bb
#
_cell.length_a   1.000
_cell.length_b   1.000
_cell.length_c   1.000
_cell.angle_alpha   90.00
_cell.angle_beta   90.00
_cell.angle_gamma   90.00
#
_symmetry.space_group_name_H-M   'P 1'
#
loop_
_entity.id
_entity.type
_entity.pdbx_description
1 polymer ?
#
loop_
_entity_poly.entity_id
_entity_poly.type
_entity_poly.pdbx_seq_one_letter_code
_entity_poly.pdbx_strand_id
1 'polypeptide(L)'
;VKASNFIKQATSYTIPGTKISSYMPTIIIDSMDAKKVNEEITSDFNAATRGRNSSFNYQYSVNDKYFSVVTITHVVDTDTGYTYPIFKTYNFSLATKNLVSDEELLNDFDKTATDISLSLENKMKEYYRGELDKLYLNKSECDYSCFLERRKITSYTDDNYLYVENNKLKFFHSFMIFSNIGEEKFYENETFLFNID
;
A
#
# COMPACT_ATOMS: atom_id res chain seq x y z
N VAL A 1 -4.66 21.57 10.95
CA VAL A 1 -3.67 21.87 9.88
C VAL A 1 -4.28 21.48 8.54
N LYS A 2 -4.14 22.31 7.49
CA LYS A 2 -4.68 21.99 6.15
C LYS A 2 -3.63 21.24 5.34
N ALA A 3 -3.99 20.08 4.81
CA ALA A 3 -3.10 19.24 4.00
C ALA A 3 -2.57 19.96 2.73
N SER A 4 -3.37 20.87 2.14
CA SER A 4 -2.94 21.71 1.01
C SER A 4 -1.71 22.58 1.27
N ASN A 5 -1.29 22.73 2.53
CA ASN A 5 -0.06 23.43 2.89
C ASN A 5 1.20 22.57 2.67
N PHE A 6 1.05 21.27 2.44
CA PHE A 6 2.17 20.34 2.38
C PHE A 6 2.28 19.60 1.05
N ILE A 7 1.20 19.55 0.27
CA ILE A 7 1.17 18.78 -0.98
C ILE A 7 0.24 19.45 -2.00
N LYS A 8 0.59 19.36 -3.26
CA LYS A 8 -0.23 19.72 -4.41
C LYS A 8 -0.09 18.69 -5.51
N GLN A 9 -1.10 18.57 -6.37
CA GLN A 9 -0.95 17.81 -7.61
C GLN A 9 -0.09 18.63 -8.58
N ALA A 10 1.02 18.02 -9.03
CA ALA A 10 1.97 18.66 -9.95
C ALA A 10 1.59 18.43 -11.42
N THR A 11 1.23 17.20 -11.75
CA THR A 11 0.84 16.82 -13.11
C THR A 11 -0.08 15.60 -13.12
N SER A 12 -0.69 15.35 -14.28
CA SER A 12 -1.48 14.14 -14.55
C SER A 12 -1.18 13.64 -15.96
N TYR A 13 -1.40 12.34 -16.16
CA TYR A 13 -1.24 11.70 -17.45
C TYR A 13 -2.33 10.64 -17.61
N THR A 14 -3.00 10.65 -18.77
CA THR A 14 -3.98 9.61 -19.14
C THR A 14 -3.43 8.81 -20.31
N ILE A 15 -3.44 7.50 -20.20
CA ILE A 15 -2.99 6.62 -21.28
C ILE A 15 -3.93 6.81 -22.47
N PRO A 16 -3.40 7.19 -23.67
CA PRO A 16 -4.23 7.45 -24.84
C PRO A 16 -5.12 6.25 -25.21
N GLY A 17 -6.41 6.52 -25.41
CA GLY A 17 -7.41 5.49 -25.75
C GLY A 17 -7.94 4.70 -24.56
N THR A 18 -7.59 5.07 -23.34
CA THR A 18 -8.05 4.42 -22.10
C THR A 18 -8.64 5.43 -21.12
N LYS A 19 -9.21 4.90 -20.01
CA LYS A 19 -9.62 5.70 -18.86
C LYS A 19 -8.58 5.65 -17.71
N ILE A 20 -7.41 5.09 -17.98
CA ILE A 20 -6.36 4.93 -16.96
C ILE A 20 -5.60 6.25 -16.84
N SER A 21 -5.73 6.88 -15.67
CA SER A 21 -5.08 8.15 -15.35
C SER A 21 -4.10 7.98 -14.20
N SER A 22 -2.99 8.70 -14.29
CA SER A 22 -1.96 8.79 -13.27
C SER A 22 -1.86 10.22 -12.78
N TYR A 23 -1.60 10.38 -11.48
CA TYR A 23 -1.50 11.67 -10.82
C TYR A 23 -0.22 11.73 -10.00
N MET A 24 0.59 12.77 -10.22
CA MET A 24 1.84 13.00 -9.51
C MET A 24 1.68 14.13 -8.50
N PRO A 25 2.00 13.91 -7.22
CA PRO A 25 2.06 14.99 -6.24
C PRO A 25 3.42 15.70 -6.27
N THR A 26 3.44 16.90 -5.70
CA THR A 26 4.65 17.56 -5.23
C THR A 26 4.49 17.90 -3.76
N ILE A 27 5.43 17.45 -2.94
CA ILE A 27 5.53 17.82 -1.54
C ILE A 27 6.15 19.21 -1.46
N ILE A 28 5.47 20.14 -0.76
CA ILE A 28 5.88 21.56 -0.67
C ILE A 28 6.49 21.91 0.69
N ILE A 29 6.96 20.91 1.43
CA ILE A 29 7.73 21.10 2.65
C ILE A 29 9.13 21.61 2.26
N ASP A 30 9.57 22.69 2.88
CA ASP A 30 10.92 23.23 2.64
C ASP A 30 11.97 22.45 3.46
N SER A 31 12.44 21.35 2.88
CA SER A 31 13.53 20.52 3.44
C SER A 31 14.27 19.77 2.33
N MET A 32 15.47 19.32 2.64
CA MET A 32 16.25 18.50 1.71
C MET A 32 15.61 17.12 1.48
N ASP A 33 15.00 16.57 2.51
CA ASP A 33 14.30 15.28 2.41
C ASP A 33 13.11 15.38 1.46
N ALA A 34 12.29 16.44 1.56
CA ALA A 34 11.18 16.66 0.64
C ALA A 34 11.64 16.83 -0.82
N LYS A 35 12.80 17.47 -1.05
CA LYS A 35 13.39 17.56 -2.39
C LYS A 35 13.75 16.19 -2.95
N LYS A 36 14.47 15.37 -2.16
CA LYS A 36 14.82 13.98 -2.54
C LYS A 36 13.58 13.13 -2.81
N VAL A 37 12.57 13.21 -1.95
CA VAL A 37 11.31 12.47 -2.14
C VAL A 37 10.61 12.92 -3.42
N ASN A 38 10.56 14.22 -3.74
CA ASN A 38 9.98 14.70 -4.98
C ASN A 38 10.74 14.21 -6.23
N GLU A 39 12.08 14.09 -6.16
CA GLU A 39 12.88 13.50 -7.22
C GLU A 39 12.55 12.02 -7.43
N GLU A 40 12.41 11.26 -6.33
CA GLU A 40 12.03 9.86 -6.37
C GLU A 40 10.60 9.67 -6.92
N ILE A 41 9.62 10.43 -6.42
CA ILE A 41 8.24 10.43 -6.91
C ILE A 41 8.19 10.73 -8.42
N THR A 42 8.95 11.72 -8.87
CA THR A 42 9.03 12.08 -10.29
C THR A 42 9.61 10.95 -11.13
N SER A 43 10.66 10.30 -10.64
CA SER A 43 11.26 9.13 -11.30
C SER A 43 10.27 7.97 -11.43
N ASP A 44 9.59 7.64 -10.34
CA ASP A 44 8.61 6.55 -10.30
C ASP A 44 7.39 6.83 -11.20
N PHE A 45 6.88 8.06 -11.16
CA PHE A 45 5.81 8.51 -12.04
C PHE A 45 6.19 8.39 -13.52
N ASN A 46 7.38 8.86 -13.88
CA ASN A 46 7.88 8.78 -15.25
C ASN A 46 8.07 7.31 -15.70
N ALA A 47 8.54 6.44 -14.81
CA ALA A 47 8.66 5.02 -15.10
C ALA A 47 7.28 4.37 -15.32
N ALA A 48 6.33 4.65 -14.45
CA ALA A 48 4.96 4.11 -14.55
C ALA A 48 4.23 4.59 -15.82
N THR A 49 4.38 5.86 -16.19
CA THR A 49 3.66 6.47 -17.33
C THR A 49 4.29 6.16 -18.70
N ARG A 50 5.55 5.72 -18.76
CA ARG A 50 6.18 5.22 -19.98
C ARG A 50 5.63 3.86 -20.41
N GLY A 51 5.17 3.06 -19.45
CA GLY A 51 4.49 1.78 -19.70
C GLY A 51 3.04 2.01 -20.15
N ARG A 52 2.52 1.12 -21.01
CA ARG A 52 1.12 1.20 -21.47
C ARG A 52 0.11 0.62 -20.47
N ASN A 53 0.58 -0.02 -19.42
CA ASN A 53 -0.23 -0.85 -18.53
C ASN A 53 -0.02 -0.56 -17.05
N SER A 54 0.53 0.61 -16.73
CA SER A 54 0.77 0.99 -15.32
C SER A 54 0.09 2.32 -15.01
N SER A 55 -0.33 2.49 -13.77
CA SER A 55 -0.84 3.77 -13.27
C SER A 55 -0.12 4.16 -11.98
N PHE A 56 -0.07 5.46 -11.72
CA PHE A 56 0.54 6.02 -10.53
C PHE A 56 -0.44 6.94 -9.82
N ASN A 57 -0.64 6.72 -8.53
CA ASN A 57 -1.54 7.49 -7.71
C ASN A 57 -0.90 7.77 -6.34
N TYR A 58 -1.54 8.62 -5.57
CA TYR A 58 -1.09 8.92 -4.22
C TYR A 58 -2.27 9.19 -3.28
N GLN A 59 -2.02 8.98 -2.00
CA GLN A 59 -2.87 9.40 -0.90
C GLN A 59 -2.02 10.14 0.12
N TYR A 60 -2.64 10.95 0.94
CA TYR A 60 -1.95 11.68 2.01
C TYR A 60 -2.84 11.88 3.22
N SER A 61 -2.20 12.07 4.34
CA SER A 61 -2.83 12.40 5.62
C SER A 61 -1.97 13.42 6.36
N VAL A 62 -2.59 14.22 7.20
CA VAL A 62 -1.92 15.18 8.07
C VAL A 62 -2.61 15.21 9.43
N ASN A 63 -1.81 15.22 10.47
CA ASN A 63 -2.24 15.48 11.83
C ASN A 63 -1.38 16.59 12.46
N ASP A 64 -1.38 16.75 13.78
CA ASP A 64 -0.62 17.80 14.44
C ASP A 64 0.90 17.54 14.49
N LYS A 65 1.34 16.29 14.30
CA LYS A 65 2.74 15.89 14.36
C LYS A 65 3.32 15.51 13.01
N TYR A 66 2.53 14.85 12.15
CA TYR A 66 3.00 14.20 10.94
C TYR A 66 2.24 14.60 9.71
N PHE A 67 2.95 14.66 8.60
CA PHE A 67 2.41 14.64 7.26
C PHE A 67 2.87 13.34 6.58
N SER A 68 1.94 12.51 6.17
CA SER A 68 2.19 11.21 5.57
C SER A 68 1.69 11.17 4.13
N VAL A 69 2.51 10.63 3.24
CA VAL A 69 2.17 10.39 1.83
C VAL A 69 2.43 8.93 1.51
N VAL A 70 1.56 8.31 0.75
CA VAL A 70 1.80 7.03 0.10
C VAL A 70 1.64 7.20 -1.40
N THR A 71 2.61 6.72 -2.15
CA THR A 71 2.49 6.55 -3.61
C THR A 71 2.14 5.12 -3.92
N ILE A 72 1.28 4.92 -4.92
CA ILE A 72 0.74 3.63 -5.30
C ILE A 72 0.94 3.48 -6.80
N THR A 73 1.86 2.60 -7.19
CA THR A 73 2.07 2.22 -8.58
C THR A 73 1.35 0.90 -8.83
N HIS A 74 0.35 0.90 -9.70
CA HIS A 74 -0.26 -0.34 -10.19
C HIS A 74 0.51 -0.81 -11.41
N VAL A 75 1.09 -1.99 -11.31
CA VAL A 75 1.88 -2.63 -12.37
C VAL A 75 1.11 -3.80 -12.93
N VAL A 76 1.02 -3.90 -14.26
CA VAL A 76 0.47 -5.08 -14.93
C VAL A 76 1.61 -6.01 -15.30
N ASP A 77 1.57 -7.22 -14.77
CA ASP A 77 2.44 -8.31 -15.20
C ASP A 77 2.02 -8.73 -16.62
N THR A 78 2.92 -8.59 -17.58
CA THR A 78 2.63 -8.84 -19.01
C THR A 78 2.44 -10.31 -19.31
N ASP A 79 3.00 -11.21 -18.53
CA ASP A 79 2.94 -12.65 -18.74
C ASP A 79 1.62 -13.25 -18.24
N THR A 80 1.11 -12.72 -17.15
CA THR A 80 -0.11 -13.20 -16.49
C THR A 80 -1.33 -12.31 -16.70
N GLY A 81 -1.13 -11.05 -17.13
CA GLY A 81 -2.18 -10.01 -17.19
C GLY A 81 -2.60 -9.52 -15.80
N TYR A 82 -1.91 -9.93 -14.76
CA TYR A 82 -2.20 -9.64 -13.38
C TYR A 82 -1.73 -8.23 -12.99
N THR A 83 -2.54 -7.52 -12.22
CA THR A 83 -2.20 -6.18 -11.72
C THR A 83 -1.90 -6.23 -10.23
N TYR A 84 -0.77 -5.67 -9.81
CA TYR A 84 -0.38 -5.57 -8.41
C TYR A 84 0.06 -4.15 -8.04
N PRO A 85 -0.20 -3.70 -6.81
CA PRO A 85 0.25 -2.40 -6.32
C PRO A 85 1.66 -2.49 -5.74
N ILE A 86 2.45 -1.45 -5.97
CA ILE A 86 3.69 -1.17 -5.26
C ILE A 86 3.46 0.09 -4.45
N PHE A 87 3.68 0.01 -3.13
CA PHE A 87 3.53 1.12 -2.22
C PHE A 87 4.89 1.71 -1.85
N LYS A 88 4.94 3.03 -1.69
CA LYS A 88 6.03 3.73 -0.99
C LYS A 88 5.42 4.77 -0.07
N THR A 89 5.76 4.71 1.21
CA THR A 89 5.29 5.68 2.19
C THR A 89 6.41 6.63 2.60
N TYR A 90 6.04 7.87 2.81
CA TYR A 90 6.91 8.94 3.25
C TYR A 90 6.22 9.66 4.40
N ASN A 91 6.84 9.66 5.56
CA ASN A 91 6.31 10.30 6.76
C ASN A 91 7.23 11.45 7.17
N PHE A 92 6.70 12.66 7.22
CA PHE A 92 7.45 13.87 7.60
C PHE A 92 7.02 14.34 8.98
N SER A 93 7.97 14.67 9.83
CA SER A 93 7.70 15.40 11.06
C SER A 93 7.39 16.86 10.74
N LEU A 94 6.26 17.37 11.22
CA LEU A 94 5.92 18.79 11.04
C LEU A 94 6.82 19.72 11.85
N ALA A 95 7.41 19.23 12.92
CA ALA A 95 8.34 20.00 13.77
C ALA A 95 9.70 20.19 13.09
N THR A 96 10.29 19.12 12.56
CA THR A 96 11.63 19.15 11.95
C THR A 96 11.60 19.35 10.45
N LYS A 97 10.46 19.10 9.80
CA LYS A 97 10.26 19.08 8.33
C LYS A 97 11.05 18.00 7.60
N ASN A 98 11.64 17.07 8.32
CA ASN A 98 12.43 15.97 7.77
C ASN A 98 11.62 14.66 7.77
N LEU A 99 12.08 13.70 6.97
CA LEU A 99 11.59 12.33 7.02
C LEU A 99 11.81 11.74 8.41
N VAL A 100 10.84 10.93 8.83
CA VAL A 100 10.87 10.14 10.07
C VAL A 100 11.08 8.69 9.68
N SER A 101 12.02 8.01 10.34
CA SER A 101 12.25 6.59 10.13
C SER A 101 11.11 5.73 10.68
N ASP A 102 11.00 4.51 10.18
CA ASP A 102 10.03 3.54 10.71
C ASP A 102 10.26 3.24 12.19
N GLU A 103 11.52 3.18 12.63
CA GLU A 103 11.87 2.98 14.03
C GLU A 103 11.37 4.14 14.91
N GLU A 104 11.56 5.39 14.48
CA GLU A 104 11.05 6.56 15.20
C GLU A 104 9.52 6.56 15.26
N LEU A 105 8.84 6.20 14.17
CA LEU A 105 7.38 6.09 14.14
C LEU A 105 6.89 5.01 15.10
N LEU A 106 7.47 3.81 15.06
CA LEU A 106 7.11 2.72 15.95
C LEU A 106 7.27 3.15 17.42
N ASN A 107 8.40 3.78 17.74
CA ASN A 107 8.65 4.28 19.10
C ASN A 107 7.64 5.36 19.52
N ASP A 108 7.30 6.31 18.64
CA ASP A 108 6.37 7.41 18.98
C ASP A 108 4.92 6.94 19.16
N PHE A 109 4.56 5.83 18.54
CA PHE A 109 3.25 5.19 18.67
C PHE A 109 3.24 4.02 19.68
N ASP A 110 4.33 3.78 20.40
CA ASP A 110 4.49 2.67 21.35
C ASP A 110 4.16 1.31 20.70
N LYS A 111 4.71 1.09 19.50
CA LYS A 111 4.53 -0.11 18.69
C LYS A 111 5.85 -0.78 18.36
N THR A 112 5.77 -2.08 18.03
CA THR A 112 6.92 -2.91 17.67
C THR A 112 6.68 -3.61 16.34
N ALA A 113 7.73 -4.19 15.75
CA ALA A 113 7.61 -5.05 14.58
C ALA A 113 6.74 -6.28 14.84
N THR A 114 6.69 -6.77 16.10
CA THR A 114 5.81 -7.86 16.49
C THR A 114 4.35 -7.47 16.41
N ASP A 115 3.99 -6.23 16.79
CA ASP A 115 2.61 -5.73 16.69
C ASP A 115 2.16 -5.68 15.23
N ILE A 116 3.05 -5.28 14.30
CA ILE A 116 2.77 -5.32 12.85
C ILE A 116 2.46 -6.76 12.42
N SER A 117 3.30 -7.71 12.80
CA SER A 117 3.13 -9.13 12.42
C SER A 117 1.83 -9.71 12.97
N LEU A 118 1.48 -9.41 14.21
CA LEU A 118 0.23 -9.85 14.83
C LEU A 118 -1.00 -9.23 14.15
N SER A 119 -0.95 -7.92 13.88
CA SER A 119 -2.03 -7.21 13.19
C SER A 119 -2.24 -7.76 11.78
N LEU A 120 -1.15 -8.06 11.06
CA LEU A 120 -1.19 -8.69 9.75
C LEU A 120 -1.81 -10.10 9.82
N GLU A 121 -1.39 -10.93 10.76
CA GLU A 121 -1.95 -12.27 10.94
C GLU A 121 -3.45 -12.22 11.25
N ASN A 122 -3.88 -11.29 12.09
CA ASN A 122 -5.29 -11.08 12.40
C ASN A 122 -6.10 -10.70 11.15
N LYS A 123 -5.57 -9.81 10.30
CA LYS A 123 -6.20 -9.44 9.03
C LYS A 123 -6.30 -10.62 8.07
N MET A 124 -5.28 -11.45 7.99
CA MET A 124 -5.32 -12.68 7.19
C MET A 124 -6.39 -13.64 7.66
N LYS A 125 -6.54 -13.82 8.98
CA LYS A 125 -7.59 -14.67 9.56
C LYS A 125 -8.99 -14.10 9.34
N GLU A 126 -9.17 -12.78 9.41
CA GLU A 126 -10.44 -12.14 9.06
C GLU A 126 -10.81 -12.39 7.59
N TYR A 127 -9.83 -12.21 6.69
CA TYR A 127 -10.02 -12.47 5.27
C TYR A 127 -10.41 -13.93 5.02
N TYR A 128 -9.73 -14.87 5.64
CA TYR A 128 -10.05 -16.31 5.56
C TYR A 128 -11.48 -16.60 6.00
N ARG A 129 -11.91 -16.05 7.12
CA ARG A 129 -13.30 -16.22 7.61
C ARG A 129 -14.31 -15.68 6.61
N GLY A 130 -14.09 -14.49 6.07
CA GLY A 130 -14.96 -13.89 5.06
C GLY A 130 -15.04 -14.70 3.77
N GLU A 131 -13.95 -15.31 3.33
CA GLU A 131 -13.94 -16.18 2.15
C GLU A 131 -14.71 -17.48 2.39
N LEU A 132 -14.57 -18.10 3.58
CA LEU A 132 -15.36 -19.29 3.92
C LEU A 132 -16.87 -18.99 3.94
N ASP A 133 -17.25 -17.83 4.51
CA ASP A 133 -18.65 -17.42 4.55
C ASP A 133 -19.21 -17.20 3.14
N LYS A 134 -18.44 -16.59 2.24
CA LYS A 134 -18.84 -16.40 0.83
C LYS A 134 -18.98 -17.70 0.04
N LEU A 135 -18.12 -18.66 0.31
CA LEU A 135 -18.07 -19.92 -0.41
C LEU A 135 -18.96 -21.00 0.23
N TYR A 136 -19.66 -20.70 1.31
CA TYR A 136 -20.46 -21.65 2.10
C TYR A 136 -19.65 -22.90 2.52
N LEU A 137 -18.34 -22.77 2.63
CA LEU A 137 -17.46 -23.88 3.03
C LEU A 137 -17.56 -24.11 4.53
N ASN A 138 -17.65 -25.39 4.89
CA ASN A 138 -17.60 -25.77 6.29
C ASN A 138 -16.15 -25.65 6.80
N LYS A 139 -15.94 -25.01 7.97
CA LYS A 139 -14.61 -24.87 8.62
C LYS A 139 -13.92 -26.19 8.87
N SER A 140 -14.67 -27.29 8.97
CA SER A 140 -14.11 -28.62 9.10
C SER A 140 -13.50 -29.19 7.81
N GLU A 141 -13.88 -28.66 6.66
CA GLU A 141 -13.41 -29.09 5.34
C GLU A 141 -12.14 -28.36 4.90
N CYS A 142 -11.95 -27.14 5.37
CA CYS A 142 -10.77 -26.33 5.07
C CYS A 142 -10.44 -25.41 6.24
N ASP A 143 -9.46 -25.81 7.04
CA ASP A 143 -8.89 -24.93 8.08
C ASP A 143 -8.02 -23.83 7.49
N TYR A 144 -7.44 -22.97 8.34
CA TYR A 144 -6.62 -21.85 7.90
C TYR A 144 -5.39 -22.30 7.10
N SER A 145 -4.75 -23.38 7.48
CA SER A 145 -3.59 -23.94 6.74
C SER A 145 -4.00 -24.45 5.36
N CYS A 146 -5.10 -25.17 5.27
CA CYS A 146 -5.69 -25.63 4.02
C CYS A 146 -6.07 -24.42 3.11
N PHE A 147 -6.61 -23.35 3.67
CA PHE A 147 -6.93 -22.14 2.94
C PHE A 147 -5.67 -21.48 2.35
N LEU A 148 -4.62 -21.32 3.15
CA LEU A 148 -3.34 -20.75 2.68
C LEU A 148 -2.73 -21.61 1.57
N GLU A 149 -2.76 -22.95 1.69
CA GLU A 149 -2.26 -23.84 0.65
C GLU A 149 -3.09 -23.78 -0.63
N ARG A 150 -4.41 -23.89 -0.52
CA ARG A 150 -5.30 -23.91 -1.68
C ARG A 150 -5.31 -22.60 -2.45
N ARG A 151 -5.17 -21.48 -1.75
CA ARG A 151 -5.10 -20.15 -2.34
C ARG A 151 -3.70 -19.72 -2.69
N LYS A 152 -2.67 -20.47 -2.27
CA LYS A 152 -1.25 -20.11 -2.43
C LYS A 152 -1.01 -18.64 -2.12
N ILE A 153 -1.46 -18.21 -0.94
CA ILE A 153 -1.33 -16.83 -0.51
C ILE A 153 0.15 -16.54 -0.28
N THR A 154 0.67 -15.59 -1.04
CA THR A 154 2.03 -15.09 -0.87
C THR A 154 1.98 -13.62 -0.51
N SER A 155 2.81 -13.21 0.44
CA SER A 155 3.08 -11.79 0.67
C SER A 155 3.82 -11.24 -0.55
N TYR A 156 3.30 -10.15 -1.14
CA TYR A 156 3.91 -9.58 -2.35
C TYR A 156 5.07 -8.65 -2.03
N THR A 157 5.12 -8.11 -0.81
CA THR A 157 6.18 -7.21 -0.37
C THR A 157 6.66 -7.63 1.01
N ASP A 158 7.97 -7.80 1.15
CA ASP A 158 8.62 -8.01 2.44
C ASP A 158 8.78 -6.69 3.21
N ASP A 159 8.49 -5.56 2.55
CA ASP A 159 8.64 -4.24 3.12
C ASP A 159 7.39 -3.81 3.89
N ASN A 160 7.64 -3.31 5.07
CA ASN A 160 6.61 -2.76 5.94
C ASN A 160 6.43 -1.28 5.60
N TYR A 161 5.23 -0.89 5.17
CA TYR A 161 4.92 0.49 4.80
C TYR A 161 4.05 1.14 5.86
N LEU A 162 4.68 1.91 6.75
CA LEU A 162 4.02 2.64 7.81
C LEU A 162 3.40 3.94 7.29
N TYR A 163 2.21 4.24 7.78
CA TYR A 163 1.44 5.41 7.38
C TYR A 163 0.65 5.96 8.56
N VAL A 164 0.76 7.27 8.80
CA VAL A 164 0.04 7.90 9.91
C VAL A 164 -1.25 8.52 9.39
N GLU A 165 -2.39 8.04 9.89
CA GLU A 165 -3.70 8.57 9.57
C GLU A 165 -4.61 8.57 10.80
N ASN A 166 -5.36 9.66 11.00
CA ASN A 166 -6.28 9.83 12.13
C ASN A 166 -5.63 9.57 13.50
N ASN A 167 -4.40 10.05 13.69
CA ASN A 167 -3.59 9.85 14.91
C ASN A 167 -3.31 8.37 15.26
N LYS A 168 -3.36 7.51 14.26
CA LYS A 168 -3.01 6.09 14.37
C LYS A 168 -1.91 5.73 13.40
N LEU A 169 -1.04 4.83 13.82
CA LEU A 169 -0.07 4.21 12.95
C LEU A 169 -0.75 3.06 12.20
N LYS A 170 -0.68 3.10 10.90
CA LYS A 170 -1.26 2.12 9.98
C LYS A 170 -0.20 1.49 9.11
N PHE A 171 -0.58 0.44 8.44
CA PHE A 171 0.26 -0.38 7.62
C PHE A 171 -0.41 -0.70 6.29
N PHE A 172 0.28 -0.45 5.18
CA PHE A 172 -0.14 -0.87 3.85
C PHE A 172 0.40 -2.26 3.54
N HIS A 173 -0.46 -3.16 3.13
CA HIS A 173 -0.06 -4.49 2.69
C HIS A 173 -0.95 -5.00 1.57
N SER A 174 -0.36 -5.74 0.65
CA SER A 174 -1.11 -6.42 -0.41
C SER A 174 -0.77 -7.89 -0.46
N PHE A 175 -1.78 -8.71 -0.74
CA PHE A 175 -1.62 -10.15 -0.96
C PHE A 175 -1.93 -10.48 -2.40
N MET A 176 -1.15 -11.36 -2.98
CA MET A 176 -1.53 -12.06 -4.19
C MET A 176 -2.19 -13.37 -3.81
N ILE A 177 -3.39 -13.59 -4.29
CA ILE A 177 -4.13 -14.82 -4.11
C ILE A 177 -4.13 -15.58 -5.41
N PHE A 178 -3.53 -16.76 -5.39
CA PHE A 178 -3.62 -17.71 -6.50
C PHE A 178 -4.74 -18.71 -6.21
N SER A 179 -5.64 -18.88 -7.13
CA SER A 179 -6.67 -19.91 -7.06
C SER A 179 -6.65 -20.73 -8.33
N ASN A 180 -6.51 -22.04 -8.19
CA ASN A 180 -6.75 -22.98 -9.29
C ASN A 180 -8.14 -23.58 -9.08
N ILE A 181 -9.05 -23.35 -10.03
CA ILE A 181 -10.36 -24.02 -10.08
C ILE A 181 -10.36 -24.81 -11.38
N GLY A 182 -10.12 -26.13 -11.28
CA GLY A 182 -9.90 -26.96 -12.45
C GLY A 182 -8.61 -26.59 -13.18
N GLU A 183 -8.71 -26.33 -14.48
CA GLU A 183 -7.58 -25.89 -15.32
C GLU A 183 -7.41 -24.36 -15.36
N GLU A 184 -8.38 -23.61 -14.82
CA GLU A 184 -8.34 -22.14 -14.82
C GLU A 184 -7.55 -21.63 -13.63
N LYS A 185 -6.67 -20.67 -13.90
CA LYS A 185 -5.89 -19.96 -12.89
C LYS A 185 -6.51 -18.59 -12.65
N PHE A 186 -6.87 -18.32 -11.42
CA PHE A 186 -7.35 -17.01 -10.98
C PHE A 186 -6.28 -16.32 -10.15
N TYR A 187 -6.09 -15.03 -10.42
CA TYR A 187 -5.18 -14.17 -9.67
C TYR A 187 -5.99 -13.00 -9.16
N GLU A 188 -6.05 -12.86 -7.84
CA GLU A 188 -6.69 -11.73 -7.18
C GLU A 188 -5.65 -11.03 -6.31
N ASN A 189 -5.74 -9.70 -6.24
CA ASN A 189 -4.96 -8.90 -5.33
C ASN A 189 -5.88 -8.24 -4.32
N GLU A 190 -5.59 -8.45 -3.05
CA GLU A 190 -6.25 -7.78 -1.94
C GLU A 190 -5.27 -6.80 -1.29
N THR A 191 -5.71 -5.56 -1.17
CA THR A 191 -4.94 -4.48 -0.55
C THR A 191 -5.58 -4.09 0.76
N PHE A 192 -4.78 -4.04 1.82
CA PHE A 192 -5.22 -3.64 3.15
C PHE A 192 -4.47 -2.41 3.63
N LEU A 193 -5.22 -1.46 4.19
CA LEU A 193 -4.72 -0.43 5.08
C LEU A 193 -5.35 -0.67 6.44
N PHE A 194 -4.58 -1.09 7.43
CA PHE A 194 -5.10 -1.43 8.74
C PHE A 194 -4.30 -0.77 9.87
N ASN A 195 -4.97 -0.63 11.02
CA ASN A 195 -4.29 -0.15 12.23
C ASN A 195 -3.34 -1.23 12.76
N ILE A 196 -2.23 -0.80 13.31
CA ILE A 196 -1.35 -1.65 14.12
C ILE A 196 -1.91 -1.62 15.53
N ASP A 197 -2.46 -2.74 15.98
CA ASP A 197 -3.09 -2.91 17.29
C ASP A 197 -2.07 -3.30 18.38
#